data_0c7ca7cfb5b83495596c4fe572124257
#
_entry.id   0c7ca7cfb5b83495596c4fe572124257
#
_cell.length_a   1.000
_cell.length_b   1.000
_cell.length_c   1.000
_cell.angle_alpha   90.00
_cell.angle_beta   90.00
_cell.angle_gamma   90.00
#
_symmetry.space_group_name_H-M   'P 1'
#
loop_
_entity.id
_entity.type
_entity.pdbx_description
1 polymer ?
#
loop_
_entity_poly.entity_id
_entity_poly.type
_entity_poly.pdbx_seq_one_letter_code
_entity_poly.pdbx_strand_id
1 'polypeptide(L)'
;MLAYEELKGSNGKEIWFRPTRFDARKLFPNNPPRVRVKSSSYQLHNISLTGIAVVAKQASEDELTVGETVSIVFQQAGLSIFEGRAKVCRTETTPFGSKYAFSLVDSYVDFDRLLSRNVQAQIAANGSFLSSERNALVPREYRAFCSDVLGVLRSYRALLDENLRVTANFPHTFDHVGAYEACEGRMVEQWRSLWLTGNDIVREVMGSRDAREATKEFTELVLTPEMRAGAIWDRSYMKPMGYPGDYQIMNQVYDWERLGDNVYQQLIHRLGLEVAECIGTRMHVVRGKIADTVRERGQDRPARILSLGSGPAREIETYLESPQSRGGKAEFTLVDQEPQALGQAYDRIYPALIKLGGLVRMNSLNISFTDILRTHGGLNQVPPQDMIYSVGLLDYLTDRRARLLVARLYEALAPGGLLIIGNMNETALSNLWPMEFIADWTLEYRNDGEMRAWAEGLGAQEYWTETEKTDRVRLLFIRKP
;
A
#
# COMPACT_ATOMS: atom_id res chain seq x y z
N MET A 1 -5.90 9.63 -22.41
CA MET A 1 -5.85 8.66 -23.55
C MET A 1 -6.75 9.21 -24.61
N LEU A 2 -6.22 9.51 -25.81
CA LEU A 2 -7.09 9.95 -26.91
C LEU A 2 -8.02 8.77 -27.25
N ALA A 3 -9.31 9.05 -27.45
CA ALA A 3 -10.25 8.04 -27.92
C ALA A 3 -9.83 7.58 -29.32
N TYR A 4 -10.10 6.32 -29.65
CA TYR A 4 -9.71 5.74 -30.96
C TYR A 4 -10.21 6.57 -32.15
N GLU A 5 -11.39 7.15 -32.01
CA GLU A 5 -12.03 8.00 -33.03
C GLU A 5 -11.31 9.34 -33.27
N GLU A 6 -10.45 9.77 -32.33
CA GLU A 6 -9.65 10.99 -32.46
C GLU A 6 -8.32 10.77 -33.18
N LEU A 7 -7.98 9.49 -33.47
CA LEU A 7 -6.73 9.08 -34.10
C LEU A 7 -6.90 9.09 -35.64
N LYS A 8 -6.46 10.17 -36.28
CA LYS A 8 -6.54 10.35 -37.74
C LYS A 8 -5.15 10.29 -38.39
N GLY A 9 -5.07 9.76 -39.61
CA GLY A 9 -3.85 9.76 -40.45
C GLY A 9 -2.71 8.91 -39.89
N SER A 10 -1.47 9.41 -39.93
CA SER A 10 -0.25 8.74 -39.49
C SER A 10 -0.25 8.44 -37.98
N ASN A 11 -0.83 9.30 -37.15
CA ASN A 11 -0.90 9.09 -35.73
C ASN A 11 -1.75 7.87 -35.34
N GLY A 12 -2.80 7.59 -36.08
CA GLY A 12 -3.61 6.38 -35.90
C GLY A 12 -2.82 5.10 -36.15
N LYS A 13 -1.93 5.11 -37.17
CA LYS A 13 -1.07 3.96 -37.48
C LYS A 13 0.00 3.72 -36.41
N GLU A 14 0.64 4.76 -35.91
CA GLU A 14 1.65 4.66 -34.84
C GLU A 14 1.06 4.08 -33.55
N ILE A 15 -0.17 4.42 -33.20
CA ILE A 15 -0.82 3.90 -32.00
C ILE A 15 -1.29 2.46 -32.19
N TRP A 16 -1.72 2.09 -33.39
CA TRP A 16 -2.16 0.74 -33.73
C TRP A 16 -1.06 -0.31 -33.55
N PHE A 17 0.21 0.07 -33.73
CA PHE A 17 1.39 -0.79 -33.57
C PHE A 17 2.10 -0.59 -32.22
N ARG A 18 1.44 -0.10 -31.17
CA ARG A 18 2.06 -0.02 -29.85
C ARG A 18 2.43 -1.41 -29.36
N PRO A 19 3.71 -1.65 -29.04
CA PRO A 19 4.16 -2.90 -28.47
C PRO A 19 3.41 -3.22 -27.17
N THR A 20 3.08 -4.49 -26.99
CA THR A 20 2.49 -4.99 -25.74
C THR A 20 3.36 -4.57 -24.55
N ARG A 21 2.73 -4.07 -23.50
CA ARG A 21 3.40 -3.74 -22.24
C ARG A 21 3.20 -4.85 -21.24
N PHE A 22 4.30 -5.27 -20.66
CA PHE A 22 4.34 -6.28 -19.61
C PHE A 22 4.57 -5.61 -18.27
N ASP A 23 3.82 -6.01 -17.26
CA ASP A 23 4.08 -5.63 -15.87
C ASP A 23 5.44 -6.21 -15.47
N ALA A 24 6.31 -5.37 -14.87
CA ALA A 24 7.65 -5.78 -14.51
C ALA A 24 7.66 -6.97 -13.53
N ARG A 25 6.68 -7.06 -12.64
CA ARG A 25 6.61 -8.12 -11.63
C ARG A 25 6.13 -9.43 -12.18
N LYS A 26 5.34 -9.41 -13.27
CA LYS A 26 5.01 -10.63 -14.02
C LYS A 26 6.22 -11.21 -14.75
N LEU A 27 7.12 -10.35 -15.25
CA LEU A 27 8.37 -10.78 -15.89
C LEU A 27 9.47 -11.15 -14.88
N PHE A 28 9.48 -10.48 -13.73
CA PHE A 28 10.51 -10.63 -12.69
C PHE A 28 9.81 -10.90 -11.33
N PRO A 29 9.22 -12.09 -11.14
CA PRO A 29 8.35 -12.37 -10.00
C PRO A 29 9.08 -12.29 -8.64
N ASN A 30 10.35 -12.59 -8.59
CA ASN A 30 11.08 -12.64 -7.33
C ASN A 30 11.73 -11.31 -6.93
N ASN A 31 12.21 -10.55 -7.90
CA ASN A 31 12.84 -9.25 -7.64
C ASN A 31 12.96 -8.46 -8.96
N PRO A 32 12.07 -7.51 -9.26
CA PRO A 32 12.20 -6.68 -10.45
C PRO A 32 13.50 -5.87 -10.44
N PRO A 33 14.20 -5.75 -11.60
CA PRO A 33 15.42 -4.98 -11.68
C PRO A 33 15.16 -3.50 -11.34
N ARG A 34 16.16 -2.88 -10.71
CA ARG A 34 16.17 -1.43 -10.51
C ARG A 34 16.64 -0.74 -11.79
N VAL A 35 16.06 0.41 -12.09
CA VAL A 35 16.44 1.24 -13.24
C VAL A 35 17.17 2.46 -12.75
N ARG A 36 18.48 2.54 -13.03
CA ARG A 36 19.28 3.72 -12.75
C ARG A 36 19.14 4.73 -13.89
N VAL A 37 18.83 5.96 -13.54
CA VAL A 37 18.78 7.12 -14.45
C VAL A 37 19.54 8.25 -13.77
N LYS A 38 20.57 8.79 -14.42
CA LYS A 38 21.51 9.75 -13.79
C LYS A 38 22.10 9.19 -12.49
N SER A 39 21.93 9.90 -11.37
CA SER A 39 22.33 9.49 -10.02
C SER A 39 21.27 8.69 -9.26
N SER A 40 20.03 8.72 -9.73
CA SER A 40 18.86 8.15 -9.02
C SER A 40 18.52 6.74 -9.46
N SER A 41 17.99 5.96 -8.52
CA SER A 41 17.54 4.57 -8.74
C SER A 41 16.01 4.48 -8.61
N TYR A 42 15.38 3.87 -9.59
CA TYR A 42 13.93 3.75 -9.73
C TYR A 42 13.51 2.29 -9.77
N GLN A 43 12.28 2.01 -9.36
CA GLN A 43 11.68 0.69 -9.51
C GLN A 43 11.07 0.56 -10.91
N LEU A 44 11.40 -0.52 -11.63
CA LEU A 44 10.76 -0.84 -12.90
C LEU A 44 9.28 -1.17 -12.65
N HIS A 45 8.36 -0.47 -13.34
CA HIS A 45 6.92 -0.66 -13.22
C HIS A 45 6.37 -1.51 -14.37
N ASN A 46 6.62 -1.10 -15.60
CA ASN A 46 6.29 -1.89 -16.79
C ASN A 46 7.31 -1.68 -17.91
N ILE A 47 7.33 -2.62 -18.84
CA ILE A 47 8.28 -2.65 -19.94
C ILE A 47 7.59 -3.12 -21.23
N SER A 48 7.99 -2.57 -22.37
CA SER A 48 7.63 -3.01 -23.70
C SER A 48 8.88 -3.08 -24.57
N LEU A 49 8.74 -3.53 -25.80
CA LEU A 49 9.85 -3.60 -26.76
C LEU A 49 10.60 -2.27 -26.91
N THR A 50 9.88 -1.14 -26.86
CA THR A 50 10.43 0.21 -27.15
C THR A 50 10.26 1.20 -26.03
N GLY A 51 9.79 0.79 -24.83
CA GLY A 51 9.56 1.74 -23.75
C GLY A 51 9.46 1.11 -22.39
N ILE A 52 9.71 1.92 -21.37
CA ILE A 52 9.64 1.53 -19.96
C ILE A 52 8.86 2.56 -19.15
N ALA A 53 8.30 2.14 -18.05
CA ALA A 53 7.84 3.03 -17.00
C ALA A 53 8.49 2.64 -15.67
N VAL A 54 8.85 3.66 -14.89
CA VAL A 54 9.50 3.49 -13.58
C VAL A 54 8.80 4.32 -12.53
N VAL A 55 8.95 3.94 -11.26
CA VAL A 55 8.42 4.65 -10.10
C VAL A 55 9.58 5.01 -9.17
N ALA A 56 9.63 6.27 -8.74
CA ALA A 56 10.51 6.71 -7.66
C ALA A 56 9.82 6.43 -6.31
N LYS A 57 10.50 5.76 -5.39
CA LYS A 57 9.98 5.49 -4.03
C LYS A 57 10.01 6.73 -3.11
N GLN A 58 10.84 7.71 -3.42
CA GLN A 58 10.99 8.99 -2.70
C GLN A 58 11.17 10.11 -3.73
N ALA A 59 11.05 11.37 -3.30
CA ALA A 59 11.39 12.50 -4.15
C ALA A 59 12.83 12.30 -4.66
N SER A 60 12.99 12.03 -5.97
CA SER A 60 14.31 11.84 -6.54
C SER A 60 15.04 13.18 -6.52
N GLU A 61 16.34 13.16 -6.24
CA GLU A 61 17.19 14.36 -6.33
C GLU A 61 17.31 14.87 -7.78
N ASP A 62 17.07 13.98 -8.75
CA ASP A 62 17.11 14.30 -10.18
C ASP A 62 15.68 14.62 -10.68
N GLU A 63 15.44 15.88 -11.04
CA GLU A 63 14.21 16.27 -11.71
C GLU A 63 14.33 15.91 -13.22
N LEU A 64 13.50 14.95 -13.66
CA LEU A 64 13.46 14.53 -15.06
C LEU A 64 12.38 15.33 -15.81
N THR A 65 12.80 16.00 -16.88
CA THR A 65 11.89 16.83 -17.69
C THR A 65 11.43 16.09 -18.94
N VAL A 66 10.16 16.28 -19.32
CA VAL A 66 9.59 15.69 -20.54
C VAL A 66 10.36 16.21 -21.76
N GLY A 67 10.74 15.27 -22.63
CA GLY A 67 11.57 15.55 -23.81
C GLY A 67 13.06 15.33 -23.60
N GLU A 68 13.54 15.24 -22.37
CA GLU A 68 14.95 14.97 -22.04
C GLU A 68 15.36 13.56 -22.46
N THR A 69 16.57 13.42 -23.02
CA THR A 69 17.16 12.12 -23.33
C THR A 69 18.21 11.76 -22.30
N VAL A 70 18.06 10.61 -21.66
CA VAL A 70 18.91 10.12 -20.58
C VAL A 70 19.42 8.71 -20.85
N SER A 71 20.53 8.35 -20.24
CA SER A 71 20.99 6.96 -20.18
C SER A 71 20.23 6.21 -19.10
N ILE A 72 19.79 4.99 -19.41
CA ILE A 72 19.11 4.10 -18.48
C ILE A 72 19.90 2.79 -18.36
N VAL A 73 20.00 2.28 -17.14
CA VAL A 73 20.68 1.02 -16.84
C VAL A 73 19.77 0.19 -15.95
N PHE A 74 19.45 -1.03 -16.39
CA PHE A 74 18.76 -1.98 -15.52
C PHE A 74 19.79 -2.75 -14.72
N GLN A 75 19.64 -2.69 -13.42
CA GLN A 75 20.53 -3.35 -12.47
C GLN A 75 19.79 -4.45 -11.72
N GLN A 76 20.40 -5.63 -11.68
CA GLN A 76 19.95 -6.74 -10.88
C GLN A 76 21.12 -7.24 -10.05
N ALA A 77 20.98 -7.21 -8.74
CA ALA A 77 22.02 -7.66 -7.82
C ALA A 77 23.41 -7.04 -8.08
N GLY A 78 23.42 -5.74 -8.38
CA GLY A 78 24.64 -5.01 -8.70
C GLY A 78 25.18 -5.19 -10.12
N LEU A 79 24.61 -6.09 -10.92
CA LEU A 79 25.02 -6.33 -12.31
C LEU A 79 24.12 -5.56 -13.29
N SER A 80 24.73 -4.99 -14.35
CA SER A 80 23.98 -4.41 -15.46
C SER A 80 23.42 -5.52 -16.36
N ILE A 81 22.08 -5.59 -16.49
CA ILE A 81 21.40 -6.56 -17.34
C ILE A 81 20.88 -5.94 -18.64
N PHE A 82 20.72 -4.61 -18.67
CA PHE A 82 20.33 -3.85 -19.86
C PHE A 82 20.86 -2.42 -19.75
N GLU A 83 21.30 -1.86 -20.87
CA GLU A 83 21.71 -0.46 -21.00
C GLU A 83 21.15 0.12 -22.29
N GLY A 84 20.71 1.38 -22.24
CA GLY A 84 20.19 2.07 -23.41
C GLY A 84 19.99 3.57 -23.16
N ARG A 85 19.68 4.29 -24.25
CA ARG A 85 19.27 5.70 -24.19
C ARG A 85 17.76 5.79 -24.32
N ALA A 86 17.14 6.66 -23.53
CA ALA A 86 15.70 6.80 -23.52
C ALA A 86 15.29 8.27 -23.38
N LYS A 87 14.19 8.64 -24.03
CA LYS A 87 13.57 9.96 -23.94
C LYS A 87 12.43 9.93 -22.94
N VAL A 88 12.38 10.88 -22.03
CA VAL A 88 11.28 11.07 -21.09
C VAL A 88 10.04 11.51 -21.85
N CYS A 89 8.99 10.68 -21.86
CA CYS A 89 7.75 10.95 -22.58
C CYS A 89 6.65 11.53 -21.69
N ARG A 90 6.64 11.13 -20.42
CA ARG A 90 5.60 11.55 -19.46
C ARG A 90 6.13 11.47 -18.04
N THR A 91 5.70 12.46 -17.24
CA THR A 91 5.91 12.48 -15.79
C THR A 91 4.55 12.54 -15.10
N GLU A 92 4.35 11.70 -14.12
CA GLU A 92 3.15 11.63 -13.31
C GLU A 92 3.58 11.68 -11.85
N THR A 93 3.07 12.62 -11.06
CA THR A 93 3.31 12.66 -9.61
C THR A 93 2.17 11.95 -8.91
N THR A 94 2.49 10.98 -8.07
CA THR A 94 1.54 10.20 -7.26
C THR A 94 1.81 10.41 -5.77
N PRO A 95 0.88 10.05 -4.87
CA PRO A 95 1.12 10.08 -3.42
C PRO A 95 2.36 9.26 -3.01
N PHE A 96 2.62 8.21 -3.75
CA PHE A 96 3.67 7.22 -3.47
C PHE A 96 5.00 7.53 -4.18
N GLY A 97 5.11 8.69 -4.83
CA GLY A 97 6.30 9.12 -5.57
C GLY A 97 6.00 9.55 -7.01
N SER A 98 7.05 9.81 -7.78
CA SER A 98 6.92 10.20 -9.19
C SER A 98 7.04 8.98 -10.09
N LYS A 99 6.18 8.91 -11.10
CA LYS A 99 6.22 7.90 -12.16
C LYS A 99 6.69 8.55 -13.46
N TYR A 100 7.68 7.93 -14.10
CA TYR A 100 8.24 8.39 -15.34
C TYR A 100 8.03 7.35 -16.43
N ALA A 101 7.63 7.78 -17.62
CA ALA A 101 7.55 6.93 -18.79
C ALA A 101 8.61 7.36 -19.81
N PHE A 102 9.33 6.39 -20.35
CA PHE A 102 10.42 6.57 -21.30
C PHE A 102 10.14 5.81 -22.60
N SER A 103 10.61 6.37 -23.72
CA SER A 103 10.73 5.68 -24.99
C SER A 103 12.21 5.48 -25.30
N LEU A 104 12.62 4.27 -25.66
CA LEU A 104 13.96 3.96 -26.09
C LEU A 104 14.24 4.68 -27.43
N VAL A 105 15.44 5.26 -27.59
CA VAL A 105 15.78 6.09 -28.75
C VAL A 105 16.49 5.27 -29.81
N ASP A 106 17.53 4.53 -29.44
CA ASP A 106 18.45 3.87 -30.36
C ASP A 106 18.51 2.35 -30.13
N SER A 107 17.59 1.81 -29.36
CA SER A 107 17.60 0.40 -28.98
C SER A 107 16.19 -0.13 -28.70
N TYR A 108 16.09 -1.42 -28.65
CA TYR A 108 14.87 -2.12 -28.22
C TYR A 108 15.22 -3.12 -27.10
N VAL A 109 14.20 -3.53 -26.36
CA VAL A 109 14.36 -4.54 -25.32
C VAL A 109 14.31 -5.93 -25.97
N ASP A 110 15.45 -6.59 -25.96
CA ASP A 110 15.53 -8.02 -26.23
C ASP A 110 15.13 -8.78 -24.97
N PHE A 111 13.89 -9.26 -24.93
CA PHE A 111 13.34 -9.92 -23.74
C PHE A 111 14.06 -11.23 -23.39
N ASP A 112 14.44 -12.04 -24.38
CA ASP A 112 15.13 -13.31 -24.14
C ASP A 112 16.49 -13.07 -23.49
N ARG A 113 17.23 -12.10 -24.01
CA ARG A 113 18.51 -11.68 -23.46
C ARG A 113 18.37 -11.05 -22.07
N LEU A 114 17.35 -10.20 -21.87
CA LEU A 114 17.08 -9.54 -20.60
C LEU A 114 16.75 -10.57 -19.53
N LEU A 115 15.82 -11.48 -19.79
CA LEU A 115 15.40 -12.52 -18.84
C LEU A 115 16.54 -13.48 -18.53
N SER A 116 17.30 -13.93 -19.54
CA SER A 116 18.47 -14.78 -19.32
C SER A 116 19.53 -14.12 -18.44
N ARG A 117 19.85 -12.84 -18.70
CA ARG A 117 20.79 -12.08 -17.87
C ARG A 117 20.26 -11.84 -16.46
N ASN A 118 18.94 -11.63 -16.31
CA ASN A 118 18.32 -11.49 -15.00
C ASN A 118 18.49 -12.77 -14.17
N VAL A 119 18.22 -13.94 -14.76
CA VAL A 119 18.41 -15.25 -14.07
C VAL A 119 19.88 -15.45 -13.69
N GLN A 120 20.81 -15.17 -14.61
CA GLN A 120 22.25 -15.26 -14.33
C GLN A 120 22.68 -14.34 -13.19
N ALA A 121 22.18 -13.09 -13.18
CA ALA A 121 22.46 -12.12 -12.11
C ALA A 121 21.89 -12.59 -10.76
N GLN A 122 20.70 -13.16 -10.74
CA GLN A 122 20.12 -13.71 -9.53
C GLN A 122 20.90 -14.90 -8.98
N ILE A 123 21.32 -15.81 -9.84
CA ILE A 123 22.17 -16.95 -9.44
C ILE A 123 23.50 -16.45 -8.88
N ALA A 124 24.15 -15.51 -9.57
CA ALA A 124 25.40 -14.91 -9.10
C ALA A 124 25.22 -14.17 -7.78
N ALA A 125 24.10 -13.47 -7.58
CA ALA A 125 23.79 -12.76 -6.35
C ALA A 125 23.58 -13.69 -5.16
N ASN A 126 22.84 -14.78 -5.34
CA ASN A 126 22.63 -15.75 -4.27
C ASN A 126 23.97 -16.34 -3.76
N GLY A 127 24.96 -16.48 -4.64
CA GLY A 127 26.31 -16.87 -4.23
C GLY A 127 27.16 -15.73 -3.66
N SER A 128 27.01 -14.52 -4.17
CA SER A 128 27.87 -13.36 -3.82
C SER A 128 27.35 -12.53 -2.66
N PHE A 129 26.02 -12.47 -2.43
CA PHE A 129 25.48 -11.69 -1.30
C PHE A 129 25.96 -12.26 0.04
N LEU A 130 25.96 -13.58 0.21
CA LEU A 130 26.41 -14.23 1.44
C LEU A 130 27.91 -14.04 1.74
N SER A 131 28.72 -13.72 0.70
CA SER A 131 30.15 -13.45 0.80
C SER A 131 30.52 -11.97 0.65
N SER A 132 29.55 -11.06 0.42
CA SER A 132 29.79 -9.65 0.15
C SER A 132 30.01 -8.83 1.43
N GLU A 133 30.71 -7.70 1.29
CA GLU A 133 30.83 -6.69 2.36
C GLU A 133 29.46 -6.16 2.82
N ARG A 134 28.45 -6.12 1.93
CA ARG A 134 27.08 -5.74 2.29
C ARG A 134 26.44 -6.71 3.29
N ASN A 135 26.70 -8.01 3.18
CA ASN A 135 26.22 -8.98 4.17
C ASN A 135 26.83 -8.75 5.56
N ALA A 136 28.04 -8.17 5.63
CA ALA A 136 28.65 -7.78 6.91
C ALA A 136 27.88 -6.66 7.63
N LEU A 137 27.11 -5.84 6.89
CA LEU A 137 26.25 -4.80 7.44
C LEU A 137 24.97 -5.33 8.08
N VAL A 138 24.59 -6.59 7.76
CA VAL A 138 23.42 -7.22 8.38
C VAL A 138 23.81 -7.74 9.77
N PRO A 139 23.13 -7.31 10.84
CA PRO A 139 23.42 -7.78 12.21
C PRO A 139 23.40 -9.31 12.29
N ARG A 140 24.36 -9.89 13.00
CA ARG A 140 24.41 -11.35 13.21
C ARG A 140 23.15 -11.86 13.90
N GLU A 141 22.66 -11.10 14.85
CA GLU A 141 21.43 -11.39 15.58
C GLU A 141 20.22 -11.43 14.62
N TYR A 142 20.11 -10.48 13.68
CA TYR A 142 19.04 -10.49 12.68
C TYR A 142 19.08 -11.73 11.77
N ARG A 143 20.29 -12.19 11.38
CA ARG A 143 20.44 -13.42 10.60
C ARG A 143 20.00 -14.66 11.36
N ALA A 144 20.39 -14.76 12.63
CA ALA A 144 19.93 -15.85 13.50
C ALA A 144 18.42 -15.82 13.69
N PHE A 145 17.87 -14.62 13.95
CA PHE A 145 16.44 -14.41 14.08
C PHE A 145 15.65 -14.82 12.83
N CYS A 146 16.08 -14.45 11.62
CA CYS A 146 15.43 -14.92 10.39
C CYS A 146 15.47 -16.47 10.25
N SER A 147 16.52 -17.11 10.71
CA SER A 147 16.59 -18.58 10.76
C SER A 147 15.55 -19.15 11.72
N ASP A 148 15.37 -18.55 12.89
CA ASP A 148 14.37 -18.98 13.88
C ASP A 148 12.95 -18.80 13.33
N VAL A 149 12.66 -17.65 12.68
CA VAL A 149 11.37 -17.41 12.01
C VAL A 149 11.10 -18.50 10.97
N LEU A 150 12.06 -18.78 10.09
CA LEU A 150 11.93 -19.86 9.09
C LEU A 150 11.76 -21.21 9.74
N GLY A 151 12.46 -21.49 10.83
CA GLY A 151 12.34 -22.72 11.61
C GLY A 151 10.90 -22.94 12.09
N VAL A 152 10.29 -21.90 12.67
CA VAL A 152 8.89 -21.92 13.11
C VAL A 152 7.95 -22.15 11.92
N LEU A 153 8.03 -21.34 10.86
CA LEU A 153 7.13 -21.43 9.71
C LEU A 153 7.22 -22.80 9.02
N ARG A 154 8.43 -23.27 8.77
CA ARG A 154 8.68 -24.55 8.08
C ARG A 154 8.32 -25.75 8.92
N SER A 155 8.35 -25.67 10.26
CA SER A 155 7.88 -26.76 11.12
C SER A 155 6.36 -26.98 10.94
N TYR A 156 5.56 -25.92 10.83
CA TYR A 156 4.13 -26.03 10.50
C TYR A 156 3.92 -26.60 9.08
N ARG A 157 4.70 -26.14 8.11
CA ARG A 157 4.63 -26.67 6.74
C ARG A 157 4.91 -28.18 6.73
N ALA A 158 6.01 -28.61 7.35
CA ALA A 158 6.40 -30.01 7.37
C ALA A 158 5.34 -30.89 8.05
N LEU A 159 4.77 -30.43 9.17
CA LEU A 159 3.70 -31.14 9.87
C LEU A 159 2.46 -31.30 8.99
N LEU A 160 2.04 -30.25 8.31
CA LEU A 160 0.86 -30.26 7.44
C LEU A 160 1.09 -31.11 6.18
N ASP A 161 2.27 -31.01 5.55
CA ASP A 161 2.64 -31.81 4.38
C ASP A 161 2.73 -33.29 4.71
N GLU A 162 3.26 -33.67 5.89
CA GLU A 162 3.32 -35.05 6.33
C GLU A 162 1.92 -35.64 6.55
N ASN A 163 1.03 -34.88 7.21
CA ASN A 163 -0.36 -35.30 7.38
C ASN A 163 -1.08 -35.45 6.05
N LEU A 164 -0.87 -34.56 5.08
CA LEU A 164 -1.41 -34.71 3.74
C LEU A 164 -0.89 -35.97 3.03
N ARG A 165 0.39 -36.31 3.18
CA ARG A 165 0.96 -37.56 2.58
C ARG A 165 0.34 -38.81 3.17
N VAL A 166 0.17 -38.85 4.49
CA VAL A 166 -0.45 -40.01 5.17
C VAL A 166 -1.91 -40.17 4.71
N THR A 167 -2.63 -39.06 4.56
CA THR A 167 -4.04 -39.06 4.14
C THR A 167 -4.23 -39.15 2.62
N ALA A 168 -3.17 -39.08 1.81
CA ALA A 168 -3.26 -39.18 0.34
C ALA A 168 -3.92 -40.50 -0.13
N ASN A 169 -3.76 -41.58 0.64
CA ASN A 169 -4.45 -42.84 0.36
C ASN A 169 -5.90 -42.87 0.88
N PHE A 170 -6.32 -41.84 1.61
CA PHE A 170 -7.63 -41.69 2.23
C PHE A 170 -8.14 -40.26 2.01
N PRO A 171 -8.42 -39.80 0.78
CA PRO A 171 -8.59 -38.40 0.40
C PRO A 171 -9.77 -37.70 1.10
N HIS A 172 -10.69 -38.44 1.71
CA HIS A 172 -11.83 -37.87 2.45
C HIS A 172 -11.58 -37.75 3.97
N THR A 173 -10.37 -38.09 4.46
CA THR A 173 -10.06 -38.10 5.90
C THR A 173 -9.28 -36.91 6.38
N PHE A 174 -8.72 -36.07 5.48
CA PHE A 174 -8.02 -34.87 5.89
C PHE A 174 -9.02 -33.72 6.15
N ASP A 175 -9.19 -33.40 7.41
CA ASP A 175 -9.99 -32.25 7.83
C ASP A 175 -9.17 -30.96 7.75
N HIS A 176 -9.28 -30.26 6.62
CA HIS A 176 -8.58 -28.98 6.38
C HIS A 176 -9.00 -27.90 7.38
N VAL A 177 -10.27 -27.89 7.80
CA VAL A 177 -10.80 -26.90 8.73
C VAL A 177 -10.26 -27.13 10.12
N GLY A 178 -10.36 -28.35 10.61
CA GLY A 178 -9.83 -28.74 11.91
C GLY A 178 -8.31 -28.59 12.02
N ALA A 179 -7.56 -28.91 10.95
CA ALA A 179 -6.12 -28.69 10.89
C ALA A 179 -5.73 -27.22 10.97
N TYR A 180 -6.49 -26.33 10.28
CA TYR A 180 -6.29 -24.90 10.37
C TYR A 180 -6.56 -24.40 11.79
N GLU A 181 -7.68 -24.73 12.37
CA GLU A 181 -8.12 -24.29 13.72
C GLU A 181 -7.17 -24.78 14.82
N ALA A 182 -6.62 -25.98 14.68
CA ALA A 182 -5.64 -26.53 15.61
C ALA A 182 -4.31 -25.75 15.59
N CYS A 183 -3.94 -25.14 14.45
CA CYS A 183 -2.67 -24.43 14.28
C CYS A 183 -2.78 -22.92 14.51
N GLU A 184 -3.90 -22.30 14.15
CA GLU A 184 -4.05 -20.85 14.04
C GLU A 184 -3.65 -20.10 15.32
N GLY A 185 -4.27 -20.43 16.44
CA GLY A 185 -4.07 -19.69 17.70
C GLY A 185 -2.61 -19.71 18.14
N ARG A 186 -1.98 -20.89 18.13
CA ARG A 186 -0.59 -21.04 18.51
C ARG A 186 0.38 -20.37 17.54
N MET A 187 0.12 -20.48 16.25
CA MET A 187 0.97 -19.85 15.23
C MET A 187 0.90 -18.32 15.30
N VAL A 188 -0.28 -17.74 15.54
CA VAL A 188 -0.47 -16.30 15.74
C VAL A 188 0.25 -15.82 16.99
N GLU A 189 0.18 -16.55 18.10
CA GLU A 189 0.89 -16.21 19.34
C GLU A 189 2.41 -16.20 19.14
N GLN A 190 2.95 -17.26 18.51
CA GLN A 190 4.37 -17.33 18.15
C GLN A 190 4.78 -16.19 17.20
N TRP A 191 3.95 -15.89 16.23
CA TRP A 191 4.19 -14.79 15.30
C TRP A 191 4.27 -13.44 16.00
N ARG A 192 3.36 -13.14 16.94
CA ARG A 192 3.40 -11.91 17.74
C ARG A 192 4.70 -11.77 18.52
N SER A 193 5.18 -12.86 19.12
CA SER A 193 6.47 -12.88 19.82
C SER A 193 7.65 -12.60 18.87
N LEU A 194 7.68 -13.27 17.72
CA LEU A 194 8.68 -13.04 16.68
C LEU A 194 8.61 -11.61 16.13
N TRP A 195 7.42 -11.06 15.95
CA TRP A 195 7.23 -9.70 15.46
C TRP A 195 7.79 -8.65 16.43
N LEU A 196 7.55 -8.79 17.74
CA LEU A 196 8.18 -7.94 18.76
C LEU A 196 9.70 -7.97 18.67
N THR A 197 10.28 -9.17 18.67
CA THR A 197 11.73 -9.37 18.54
C THR A 197 12.26 -8.77 17.23
N GLY A 198 11.57 -9.01 16.13
CA GLY A 198 11.93 -8.43 14.82
C GLY A 198 11.94 -6.92 14.83
N ASN A 199 10.92 -6.29 15.42
CA ASN A 199 10.88 -4.84 15.57
C ASN A 199 12.06 -4.29 16.38
N ASP A 200 12.41 -4.94 17.50
CA ASP A 200 13.51 -4.49 18.36
C ASP A 200 14.84 -4.55 17.59
N ILE A 201 15.12 -5.64 16.92
CA ILE A 201 16.37 -5.80 16.16
C ILE A 201 16.45 -4.80 15.00
N VAL A 202 15.36 -4.60 14.22
CA VAL A 202 15.45 -3.71 13.06
C VAL A 202 15.51 -2.23 13.44
N ARG A 203 15.05 -1.81 14.62
CA ARG A 203 15.22 -0.45 15.12
C ARG A 203 16.69 -0.05 15.21
N GLU A 204 17.58 -0.98 15.53
CA GLU A 204 19.02 -0.72 15.59
C GLU A 204 19.64 -0.32 14.25
N VAL A 205 19.09 -0.85 13.13
CA VAL A 205 19.61 -0.56 11.78
C VAL A 205 18.97 0.67 11.15
N MET A 206 17.87 1.21 11.73
CA MET A 206 17.15 2.35 11.13
C MET A 206 18.00 3.62 11.04
N GLY A 207 18.98 3.80 11.94
CA GLY A 207 19.90 4.93 11.94
C GLY A 207 20.95 4.92 10.83
N SER A 208 21.15 3.79 10.14
CA SER A 208 22.11 3.63 9.04
C SER A 208 21.40 3.18 7.77
N ARG A 209 21.44 4.04 6.73
CA ARG A 209 20.84 3.73 5.43
C ARG A 209 21.39 2.44 4.84
N ASP A 210 22.70 2.27 4.86
CA ASP A 210 23.34 1.10 4.23
C ASP A 210 23.02 -0.19 4.99
N ALA A 211 23.02 -0.17 6.33
CA ALA A 211 22.64 -1.31 7.16
C ALA A 211 21.15 -1.65 6.97
N ARG A 212 20.28 -0.65 6.91
CA ARG A 212 18.83 -0.83 6.65
C ARG A 212 18.61 -1.47 5.28
N GLU A 213 19.24 -0.96 4.22
CA GLU A 213 19.11 -1.50 2.86
C GLU A 213 19.66 -2.94 2.78
N ALA A 214 20.84 -3.21 3.36
CA ALA A 214 21.42 -4.55 3.40
C ALA A 214 20.54 -5.55 4.15
N THR A 215 19.96 -5.13 5.29
CA THR A 215 19.05 -5.96 6.08
C THR A 215 17.74 -6.25 5.33
N LYS A 216 17.21 -5.28 4.58
CA LYS A 216 16.05 -5.50 3.69
C LYS A 216 16.38 -6.48 2.57
N GLU A 217 17.50 -6.31 1.88
CA GLU A 217 17.95 -7.23 0.82
C GLU A 217 18.10 -8.67 1.36
N PHE A 218 18.67 -8.81 2.55
CA PHE A 218 18.78 -10.11 3.22
C PHE A 218 17.41 -10.73 3.49
N THR A 219 16.45 -9.92 4.00
CA THR A 219 15.10 -10.39 4.29
C THR A 219 14.37 -10.82 3.01
N GLU A 220 14.51 -10.04 1.94
CA GLU A 220 13.94 -10.36 0.62
C GLU A 220 14.46 -11.68 0.05
N LEU A 221 15.73 -12.03 0.33
CA LEU A 221 16.31 -13.29 -0.10
C LEU A 221 15.89 -14.48 0.77
N VAL A 222 15.81 -14.28 2.07
CA VAL A 222 15.72 -15.38 3.04
C VAL A 222 14.29 -15.63 3.53
N LEU A 223 13.58 -14.59 3.92
CA LEU A 223 12.28 -14.70 4.61
C LEU A 223 11.08 -14.39 3.71
N THR A 224 11.16 -13.35 2.89
CA THR A 224 10.05 -12.91 2.03
C THR A 224 9.52 -14.02 1.13
N PRO A 225 10.34 -14.91 0.52
CA PRO A 225 9.81 -16.01 -0.30
C PRO A 225 8.90 -16.98 0.47
N GLU A 226 9.17 -17.21 1.75
CA GLU A 226 8.33 -18.05 2.61
C GLU A 226 7.00 -17.35 2.94
N MET A 227 7.06 -16.07 3.28
CA MET A 227 5.89 -15.27 3.62
C MET A 227 4.94 -15.04 2.44
N ARG A 228 5.47 -14.97 1.21
CA ARG A 228 4.68 -14.86 -0.03
C ARG A 228 3.79 -16.07 -0.33
N ALA A 229 3.92 -17.15 0.40
CA ALA A 229 2.93 -18.22 0.39
C ALA A 229 1.53 -17.73 0.82
N GLY A 230 1.43 -16.69 1.64
CA GLY A 230 0.16 -16.07 2.02
C GLY A 230 -0.27 -14.96 1.05
N ALA A 231 -1.52 -15.00 0.61
CA ALA A 231 -2.06 -14.10 -0.43
C ALA A 231 -1.87 -12.61 -0.13
N ILE A 232 -2.07 -12.18 1.13
CA ILE A 232 -1.89 -10.77 1.51
C ILE A 232 -0.43 -10.32 1.44
N TRP A 233 0.51 -11.19 1.81
CA TRP A 233 1.94 -10.91 1.73
C TRP A 233 2.41 -10.83 0.29
N ASP A 234 1.98 -11.79 -0.54
CA ASP A 234 2.32 -11.79 -1.97
C ASP A 234 1.81 -10.53 -2.66
N ARG A 235 0.53 -10.16 -2.42
CA ARG A 235 -0.03 -8.94 -3.01
C ARG A 235 0.67 -7.68 -2.51
N SER A 236 0.99 -7.58 -1.20
CA SER A 236 1.69 -6.43 -0.62
C SER A 236 3.09 -6.27 -1.21
N TYR A 237 3.82 -7.36 -1.38
CA TYR A 237 5.15 -7.36 -1.97
C TYR A 237 5.11 -7.09 -3.48
N MET A 238 4.22 -7.76 -4.21
CA MET A 238 4.08 -7.63 -5.67
C MET A 238 3.52 -6.28 -6.13
N LYS A 239 2.76 -5.58 -5.30
CA LYS A 239 2.20 -4.24 -5.57
C LYS A 239 1.59 -4.11 -6.96
N PRO A 240 0.58 -4.91 -7.35
CA PRO A 240 0.08 -4.98 -8.72
C PRO A 240 -0.46 -3.65 -9.25
N MET A 241 -0.84 -2.73 -8.37
CA MET A 241 -1.25 -1.37 -8.74
C MET A 241 -0.12 -0.35 -8.71
N GLY A 242 1.13 -0.78 -8.45
CA GLY A 242 2.33 0.06 -8.43
C GLY A 242 2.66 0.67 -7.06
N TYR A 243 1.86 0.38 -6.04
CA TYR A 243 2.08 0.79 -4.65
C TYR A 243 1.56 -0.29 -3.68
N PRO A 244 2.10 -0.38 -2.47
CA PRO A 244 1.57 -1.28 -1.45
C PRO A 244 0.29 -0.73 -0.84
N GLY A 245 -0.54 -1.59 -0.26
CA GLY A 245 -1.75 -1.17 0.45
C GLY A 245 -2.88 -0.71 -0.47
N ASP A 246 -3.00 -1.33 -1.64
CA ASP A 246 -4.10 -1.05 -2.55
C ASP A 246 -5.47 -1.47 -1.97
N TYR A 247 -6.55 -1.02 -2.59
CA TYR A 247 -7.91 -1.27 -2.11
C TYR A 247 -8.26 -2.77 -2.01
N GLN A 248 -7.62 -3.65 -2.77
CA GLN A 248 -7.84 -5.09 -2.68
C GLN A 248 -7.20 -5.70 -1.42
N ILE A 249 -6.06 -5.17 -0.97
CA ILE A 249 -5.51 -5.53 0.35
C ILE A 249 -6.48 -5.10 1.45
N MET A 250 -7.04 -3.90 1.34
CA MET A 250 -8.06 -3.44 2.29
C MET A 250 -9.26 -4.39 2.33
N ASN A 251 -9.74 -4.87 1.17
CA ASN A 251 -10.82 -5.86 1.12
C ASN A 251 -10.44 -7.15 1.85
N GLN A 252 -9.25 -7.72 1.59
CA GLN A 252 -8.80 -8.94 2.29
C GLN A 252 -8.79 -8.76 3.81
N VAL A 253 -8.41 -7.58 4.30
CA VAL A 253 -8.42 -7.26 5.73
C VAL A 253 -9.85 -7.15 6.27
N TYR A 254 -10.74 -6.48 5.54
CA TYR A 254 -12.13 -6.28 6.00
C TYR A 254 -12.95 -7.55 5.92
N ASP A 255 -12.76 -8.36 4.88
CA ASP A 255 -13.48 -9.61 4.70
C ASP A 255 -12.92 -10.73 5.59
N TRP A 256 -11.68 -10.63 6.04
CA TRP A 256 -10.98 -11.55 6.94
C TRP A 256 -11.05 -13.02 6.51
N GLU A 257 -11.00 -13.25 5.19
CA GLU A 257 -11.18 -14.56 4.60
C GLU A 257 -9.92 -15.43 4.72
N ARG A 258 -10.10 -16.74 4.75
CA ARG A 258 -9.03 -17.73 4.71
C ARG A 258 -8.59 -17.96 3.27
N LEU A 259 -7.68 -17.12 2.75
CA LEU A 259 -7.19 -17.23 1.36
C LEU A 259 -5.94 -18.12 1.27
N GLY A 260 -5.96 -19.06 0.33
CA GLY A 260 -4.85 -19.98 0.03
C GLY A 260 -5.34 -21.35 -0.41
N ASP A 261 -4.56 -22.02 -1.25
CA ASP A 261 -4.91 -23.32 -1.85
C ASP A 261 -4.77 -24.49 -0.84
N ASN A 262 -4.04 -24.27 0.24
CA ASN A 262 -3.83 -25.27 1.30
C ASN A 262 -3.75 -24.60 2.68
N VAL A 263 -3.82 -25.41 3.73
CA VAL A 263 -3.84 -24.94 5.13
C VAL A 263 -2.63 -24.09 5.48
N TYR A 264 -1.43 -24.46 5.00
CA TYR A 264 -0.23 -23.66 5.28
C TYR A 264 -0.32 -22.25 4.67
N GLN A 265 -0.72 -22.14 3.41
CA GLN A 265 -0.91 -20.84 2.76
C GLN A 265 -1.97 -19.97 3.48
N GLN A 266 -3.07 -20.59 3.92
CA GLN A 266 -4.10 -19.91 4.71
C GLN A 266 -3.57 -19.42 6.06
N LEU A 267 -2.71 -20.19 6.73
CA LEU A 267 -2.05 -19.78 7.96
C LEU A 267 -1.07 -18.62 7.74
N ILE A 268 -0.23 -18.67 6.70
CA ILE A 268 0.66 -17.56 6.37
C ILE A 268 -0.16 -16.30 6.00
N HIS A 269 -1.25 -16.46 5.24
CA HIS A 269 -2.17 -15.36 4.99
C HIS A 269 -2.73 -14.76 6.28
N ARG A 270 -3.14 -15.62 7.23
CA ARG A 270 -3.64 -15.21 8.55
C ARG A 270 -2.64 -14.37 9.35
N LEU A 271 -1.34 -14.70 9.28
CA LEU A 271 -0.30 -13.88 9.91
C LEU A 271 -0.25 -12.45 9.32
N GLY A 272 -0.49 -12.30 8.03
CA GLY A 272 -0.58 -10.98 7.40
C GLY A 272 -1.85 -10.22 7.79
N LEU A 273 -2.98 -10.90 7.93
CA LEU A 273 -4.20 -10.29 8.49
C LEU A 273 -3.97 -9.81 9.93
N GLU A 274 -3.20 -10.56 10.73
CA GLU A 274 -2.83 -10.16 12.09
C GLU A 274 -2.06 -8.82 12.10
N VAL A 275 -1.11 -8.66 11.19
CA VAL A 275 -0.37 -7.39 11.01
C VAL A 275 -1.30 -6.26 10.58
N ALA A 276 -2.29 -6.56 9.75
CA ALA A 276 -3.20 -5.57 9.17
C ALA A 276 -4.48 -5.32 10.00
N GLU A 277 -4.67 -5.98 11.16
CA GLU A 277 -5.85 -5.84 12.01
C GLU A 277 -6.17 -4.38 12.37
N CYS A 278 -5.14 -3.55 12.56
CA CYS A 278 -5.27 -2.12 12.85
C CYS A 278 -6.08 -1.35 11.78
N ILE A 279 -6.11 -1.83 10.54
CA ILE A 279 -6.89 -1.24 9.45
C ILE A 279 -8.39 -1.48 9.69
N GLY A 280 -8.77 -2.67 10.12
CA GLY A 280 -10.16 -3.00 10.48
C GLY A 280 -10.63 -2.24 11.72
N THR A 281 -9.78 -2.17 12.75
CA THR A 281 -10.14 -1.51 14.02
C THR A 281 -10.25 0.01 13.87
N ARG A 282 -9.38 0.68 13.10
CA ARG A 282 -9.53 2.12 12.81
C ARG A 282 -10.79 2.44 12.01
N MET A 283 -11.20 1.55 11.10
CA MET A 283 -12.43 1.68 10.33
C MET A 283 -13.64 1.76 11.25
N HIS A 284 -13.69 0.96 12.32
CA HIS A 284 -14.80 1.01 13.30
C HIS A 284 -14.86 2.35 14.05
N VAL A 285 -13.73 2.97 14.36
CA VAL A 285 -13.69 4.32 14.96
C VAL A 285 -14.30 5.34 14.02
N VAL A 286 -13.86 5.35 12.75
CA VAL A 286 -14.38 6.27 11.72
C VAL A 286 -15.87 6.07 11.51
N ARG A 287 -16.35 4.81 11.41
CA ARG A 287 -17.77 4.50 11.30
C ARG A 287 -18.60 5.08 12.46
N GLY A 288 -18.10 4.98 13.69
CA GLY A 288 -18.73 5.58 14.86
C GLY A 288 -18.86 7.10 14.73
N LYS A 289 -17.81 7.79 14.30
CA LYS A 289 -17.82 9.24 14.09
C LYS A 289 -18.73 9.67 12.92
N ILE A 290 -18.85 8.83 11.86
CA ILE A 290 -19.87 9.04 10.80
C ILE A 290 -21.28 9.02 11.41
N ALA A 291 -21.60 8.02 12.21
CA ALA A 291 -22.91 7.90 12.85
C ALA A 291 -23.23 9.10 13.77
N ASP A 292 -22.25 9.55 14.55
CA ASP A 292 -22.39 10.73 15.41
C ASP A 292 -22.64 11.99 14.58
N THR A 293 -21.83 12.23 13.53
CA THR A 293 -21.97 13.39 12.66
C THR A 293 -23.33 13.44 11.96
N VAL A 294 -23.81 12.29 11.46
CA VAL A 294 -25.14 12.23 10.82
C VAL A 294 -26.26 12.47 11.83
N ARG A 295 -26.16 11.93 13.03
CA ARG A 295 -27.13 12.17 14.10
C ARG A 295 -27.20 13.64 14.50
N GLU A 296 -26.07 14.33 14.56
CA GLU A 296 -25.97 15.73 15.00
C GLU A 296 -26.34 16.72 13.91
N ARG A 297 -25.93 16.46 12.65
CA ARG A 297 -26.03 17.40 11.53
C ARG A 297 -27.07 17.04 10.48
N GLY A 298 -27.48 15.76 10.44
CA GLY A 298 -28.34 15.19 9.38
C GLY A 298 -29.83 15.41 9.57
N GLN A 299 -30.27 16.21 10.55
CA GLN A 299 -31.70 16.39 10.86
C GLN A 299 -32.38 17.33 9.89
N ASP A 300 -31.87 18.55 9.76
CA ASP A 300 -32.47 19.60 8.92
C ASP A 300 -31.98 19.56 7.47
N ARG A 301 -30.70 19.27 7.29
CA ARG A 301 -30.04 19.13 5.99
C ARG A 301 -29.15 17.88 5.96
N PRO A 302 -28.73 17.40 4.78
CA PRO A 302 -27.76 16.30 4.75
C PRO A 302 -26.42 16.68 5.44
N ALA A 303 -25.95 15.81 6.35
CA ALA A 303 -24.61 15.88 6.88
C ALA A 303 -23.63 15.57 5.74
N ARG A 304 -22.68 16.46 5.47
CA ARG A 304 -21.70 16.33 4.40
C ARG A 304 -20.43 15.72 4.94
N ILE A 305 -20.04 14.58 4.38
CA ILE A 305 -18.91 13.78 4.86
C ILE A 305 -18.00 13.42 3.69
N LEU A 306 -16.72 13.78 3.78
CA LEU A 306 -15.73 13.50 2.75
C LEU A 306 -14.69 12.49 3.25
N SER A 307 -14.47 11.45 2.46
CA SER A 307 -13.40 10.46 2.62
C SER A 307 -12.29 10.71 1.61
N LEU A 308 -11.09 11.01 2.08
CA LEU A 308 -9.91 11.18 1.22
C LEU A 308 -9.01 9.94 1.28
N GLY A 309 -8.69 9.36 0.12
CA GLY A 309 -8.08 8.05 0.01
C GLY A 309 -9.08 6.99 0.46
N SER A 310 -10.30 7.06 -0.12
CA SER A 310 -11.46 6.30 0.33
C SER A 310 -11.27 4.78 0.20
N GLY A 311 -10.43 4.33 -0.74
CA GLY A 311 -10.29 2.91 -1.02
C GLY A 311 -11.66 2.26 -1.27
N PRO A 312 -11.96 1.10 -0.66
CA PRO A 312 -13.25 0.41 -0.80
C PRO A 312 -14.38 1.01 0.06
N ALA A 313 -14.12 2.06 0.85
CA ALA A 313 -15.08 2.79 1.69
C ALA A 313 -15.94 1.89 2.62
N ARG A 314 -15.33 0.87 3.23
CA ARG A 314 -16.01 -0.13 4.07
C ARG A 314 -16.70 0.49 5.28
N GLU A 315 -16.16 1.55 5.87
CA GLU A 315 -16.77 2.28 6.98
C GLU A 315 -18.12 2.89 6.61
N ILE A 316 -18.25 3.36 5.35
CA ILE A 316 -19.52 3.88 4.84
C ILE A 316 -20.47 2.73 4.54
N GLU A 317 -20.03 1.68 3.85
CA GLU A 317 -20.82 0.47 3.58
C GLU A 317 -21.44 -0.06 4.89
N THR A 318 -20.60 -0.34 5.89
CA THR A 318 -21.04 -0.89 7.18
C THR A 318 -21.90 0.09 7.99
N TYR A 319 -21.68 1.40 7.85
CA TYR A 319 -22.58 2.41 8.43
C TYR A 319 -23.97 2.35 7.78
N LEU A 320 -24.05 2.30 6.45
CA LEU A 320 -25.31 2.32 5.71
C LEU A 320 -26.14 1.03 5.93
N GLU A 321 -25.51 -0.10 6.19
CA GLU A 321 -26.16 -1.35 6.56
C GLU A 321 -26.68 -1.36 8.01
N SER A 322 -26.15 -0.48 8.85
CA SER A 322 -26.54 -0.41 10.26
C SER A 322 -27.87 0.33 10.47
N PRO A 323 -28.60 0.06 11.58
CA PRO A 323 -29.80 0.81 11.92
C PRO A 323 -29.59 2.33 12.07
N GLN A 324 -28.36 2.75 12.44
CA GLN A 324 -28.00 4.17 12.63
C GLN A 324 -28.10 4.98 11.33
N SER A 325 -28.00 4.34 10.16
CA SER A 325 -28.11 5.02 8.85
C SER A 325 -29.46 5.73 8.60
N ARG A 326 -30.49 5.37 9.37
CA ARG A 326 -31.81 6.02 9.33
C ARG A 326 -31.95 7.19 10.31
N GLY A 327 -30.89 7.48 11.08
CA GLY A 327 -30.88 8.55 12.10
C GLY A 327 -30.77 9.97 11.55
N GLY A 328 -30.63 10.17 10.24
CA GLY A 328 -30.51 11.48 9.61
C GLY A 328 -30.20 11.37 8.12
N LYS A 329 -30.13 12.54 7.45
CA LYS A 329 -29.73 12.63 6.04
C LYS A 329 -28.22 12.76 5.92
N ALA A 330 -27.62 12.13 4.91
CA ALA A 330 -26.17 12.22 4.67
C ALA A 330 -25.83 12.41 3.18
N GLU A 331 -24.74 13.10 2.92
CA GLU A 331 -24.12 13.21 1.62
C GLU A 331 -22.64 12.84 1.74
N PHE A 332 -22.26 11.72 1.15
CA PHE A 332 -20.88 11.24 1.14
C PHE A 332 -20.17 11.67 -0.13
N THR A 333 -18.93 12.13 0.01
CA THR A 333 -18.02 12.41 -1.11
C THR A 333 -16.79 11.51 -0.97
N LEU A 334 -16.66 10.53 -1.86
CA LEU A 334 -15.49 9.66 -1.94
C LEU A 334 -14.44 10.30 -2.84
N VAL A 335 -13.23 10.44 -2.35
CA VAL A 335 -12.09 10.98 -3.10
C VAL A 335 -10.99 9.95 -3.13
N ASP A 336 -10.67 9.45 -4.32
CA ASP A 336 -9.57 8.52 -4.53
C ASP A 336 -8.92 8.73 -5.90
N GLN A 337 -7.63 8.44 -6.00
CA GLN A 337 -6.90 8.51 -7.27
C GLN A 337 -7.12 7.27 -8.15
N GLU A 338 -7.60 6.16 -7.55
CA GLU A 338 -7.83 4.89 -8.24
C GLU A 338 -9.31 4.78 -8.63
N PRO A 339 -9.64 4.92 -9.93
CA PRO A 339 -11.04 4.84 -10.37
C PRO A 339 -11.66 3.48 -10.11
N GLN A 340 -10.86 2.41 -10.06
CA GLN A 340 -11.33 1.06 -9.75
C GLN A 340 -11.76 0.92 -8.29
N ALA A 341 -11.07 1.60 -7.35
CA ALA A 341 -11.48 1.65 -5.95
C ALA A 341 -12.84 2.34 -5.79
N LEU A 342 -13.01 3.50 -6.46
CA LEU A 342 -14.28 4.23 -6.47
C LEU A 342 -15.42 3.42 -7.10
N GLY A 343 -15.15 2.71 -8.21
CA GLY A 343 -16.13 1.85 -8.87
C GLY A 343 -16.58 0.70 -7.94
N GLN A 344 -15.64 0.03 -7.30
CA GLN A 344 -15.97 -1.06 -6.36
C GLN A 344 -16.73 -0.54 -5.13
N ALA A 345 -16.31 0.60 -4.56
CA ALA A 345 -17.04 1.22 -3.44
C ALA A 345 -18.47 1.55 -3.84
N TYR A 346 -18.68 2.10 -5.05
CA TYR A 346 -20.01 2.37 -5.57
C TYR A 346 -20.86 1.09 -5.66
N ASP A 347 -20.34 0.04 -6.28
CA ASP A 347 -21.07 -1.21 -6.49
C ASP A 347 -21.50 -1.85 -5.16
N ARG A 348 -20.65 -1.78 -4.13
CA ARG A 348 -20.96 -2.31 -2.79
C ARG A 348 -21.98 -1.46 -2.03
N ILE A 349 -21.87 -0.15 -2.13
CA ILE A 349 -22.71 0.80 -1.38
C ILE A 349 -24.09 0.98 -2.04
N TYR A 350 -24.17 0.86 -3.36
CA TYR A 350 -25.39 1.15 -4.14
C TYR A 350 -26.66 0.40 -3.65
N PRO A 351 -26.61 -0.89 -3.30
CA PRO A 351 -27.81 -1.59 -2.77
C PRO A 351 -28.36 -0.97 -1.48
N ALA A 352 -27.47 -0.46 -0.61
CA ALA A 352 -27.88 0.21 0.62
C ALA A 352 -28.49 1.59 0.33
N LEU A 353 -27.94 2.34 -0.64
CA LEU A 353 -28.51 3.63 -1.06
C LEU A 353 -29.95 3.50 -1.57
N ILE A 354 -30.23 2.47 -2.35
CA ILE A 354 -31.60 2.19 -2.84
C ILE A 354 -32.56 1.96 -1.66
N LYS A 355 -32.16 1.14 -0.68
CA LYS A 355 -32.97 0.81 0.51
C LYS A 355 -33.23 2.03 1.39
N LEU A 356 -32.36 3.01 1.38
CA LEU A 356 -32.48 4.23 2.19
C LEU A 356 -33.29 5.35 1.50
N GLY A 357 -33.72 5.15 0.25
CA GLY A 357 -34.77 5.95 -0.40
C GLY A 357 -34.50 7.45 -0.46
N GLY A 358 -33.27 7.89 -0.74
CA GLY A 358 -32.90 9.30 -0.87
C GLY A 358 -32.51 10.00 0.45
N LEU A 359 -32.51 9.30 1.58
CA LEU A 359 -31.93 9.82 2.83
C LEU A 359 -30.41 10.04 2.69
N VAL A 360 -29.76 9.24 1.83
CA VAL A 360 -28.33 9.27 1.62
C VAL A 360 -28.01 9.48 0.14
N ARG A 361 -27.04 10.36 -0.13
CA ARG A 361 -26.45 10.57 -1.47
C ARG A 361 -24.96 10.27 -1.43
N MET A 362 -24.40 9.84 -2.56
CA MET A 362 -22.99 9.59 -2.70
C MET A 362 -22.46 10.20 -3.99
N ASN A 363 -21.34 10.90 -3.87
CA ASN A 363 -20.57 11.47 -4.98
C ASN A 363 -19.18 10.84 -4.98
N SER A 364 -18.58 10.67 -6.15
CA SER A 364 -17.21 10.16 -6.30
C SER A 364 -16.37 11.15 -7.10
N LEU A 365 -15.18 11.46 -6.60
CA LEU A 365 -14.22 12.35 -7.23
C LEU A 365 -12.90 11.61 -7.45
N ASN A 366 -12.56 11.38 -8.71
CA ASN A 366 -11.28 10.77 -9.08
C ASN A 366 -10.21 11.86 -9.18
N ILE A 367 -9.61 12.21 -8.04
CA ILE A 367 -8.56 13.22 -7.92
C ILE A 367 -7.42 12.68 -7.07
N SER A 368 -6.18 13.07 -7.42
CA SER A 368 -5.01 12.75 -6.61
C SER A 368 -4.86 13.74 -5.45
N PHE A 369 -4.19 13.31 -4.36
CA PHE A 369 -3.88 14.21 -3.26
C PHE A 369 -2.97 15.36 -3.71
N THR A 370 -2.14 15.18 -4.73
CA THR A 370 -1.29 16.23 -5.30
C THR A 370 -2.12 17.34 -5.94
N ASP A 371 -3.29 17.02 -6.49
CA ASP A 371 -4.20 18.02 -7.01
C ASP A 371 -4.86 18.82 -5.89
N ILE A 372 -5.08 18.20 -4.73
CA ILE A 372 -5.59 18.87 -3.52
C ILE A 372 -4.56 19.84 -2.95
N LEU A 373 -3.27 19.52 -3.03
CA LEU A 373 -2.19 20.38 -2.54
C LEU A 373 -1.95 21.63 -3.40
N ARG A 374 -2.48 21.70 -4.63
CA ARG A 374 -2.38 22.89 -5.50
C ARG A 374 -3.30 24.01 -5.00
N THR A 375 -2.91 25.27 -5.25
CA THR A 375 -3.60 26.48 -4.74
C THR A 375 -5.06 26.60 -5.18
N HIS A 376 -5.43 25.97 -6.29
CA HIS A 376 -6.82 25.90 -6.79
C HIS A 376 -7.25 24.44 -6.94
N GLY A 377 -6.92 23.61 -5.96
CA GLY A 377 -7.10 22.16 -5.98
C GLY A 377 -8.56 21.71 -6.00
N GLY A 378 -8.75 20.42 -6.34
CA GLY A 378 -10.05 19.79 -6.61
C GLY A 378 -11.11 19.90 -5.50
N LEU A 379 -10.74 20.22 -4.25
CA LEU A 379 -11.68 20.41 -3.14
C LEU A 379 -12.46 21.74 -3.22
N ASN A 380 -12.03 22.73 -4.01
CA ASN A 380 -12.75 23.99 -4.17
C ASN A 380 -14.14 23.83 -4.81
N GLN A 381 -14.39 22.69 -5.46
CA GLN A 381 -15.68 22.36 -6.05
C GLN A 381 -16.64 21.66 -5.07
N VAL A 382 -16.14 21.29 -3.90
CA VAL A 382 -16.90 20.58 -2.88
C VAL A 382 -17.40 21.60 -1.85
N PRO A 383 -18.69 21.60 -1.49
CA PRO A 383 -19.18 22.49 -0.44
C PRO A 383 -18.52 22.17 0.90
N PRO A 384 -18.49 23.12 1.85
CA PRO A 384 -17.93 22.88 3.17
C PRO A 384 -18.48 21.63 3.84
N GLN A 385 -17.61 20.82 4.43
CA GLN A 385 -17.92 19.50 4.97
C GLN A 385 -18.13 19.53 6.49
N ASP A 386 -19.11 18.77 6.99
CA ASP A 386 -19.31 18.57 8.43
C ASP A 386 -18.28 17.62 9.03
N MET A 387 -17.78 16.68 8.22
CA MET A 387 -16.71 15.78 8.57
C MET A 387 -15.82 15.49 7.38
N ILE A 388 -14.52 15.50 7.59
CA ILE A 388 -13.52 15.03 6.62
C ILE A 388 -12.65 14.01 7.32
N TYR A 389 -12.34 12.90 6.66
CA TYR A 389 -11.36 11.95 7.19
C TYR A 389 -10.42 11.41 6.12
N SER A 390 -9.19 11.13 6.55
CA SER A 390 -8.16 10.45 5.77
C SER A 390 -7.32 9.60 6.70
N VAL A 391 -7.47 8.28 6.66
CA VAL A 391 -6.91 7.38 7.68
C VAL A 391 -5.88 6.36 7.16
N GLY A 392 -5.45 6.47 5.91
CA GLY A 392 -4.49 5.56 5.30
C GLY A 392 -3.64 6.21 4.20
N LEU A 393 -3.49 7.53 4.22
CA LEU A 393 -2.75 8.27 3.21
C LEU A 393 -1.53 8.98 3.79
N LEU A 394 -1.62 9.53 5.00
CA LEU A 394 -0.58 10.39 5.56
C LEU A 394 0.67 9.60 5.95
N ASP A 395 0.54 8.30 6.15
CA ASP A 395 1.65 7.36 6.36
C ASP A 395 2.71 7.37 5.24
N TYR A 396 2.35 7.87 4.05
CA TYR A 396 3.24 7.95 2.88
C TYR A 396 3.82 9.35 2.66
N LEU A 397 3.44 10.33 3.47
CA LEU A 397 3.79 11.72 3.26
C LEU A 397 4.90 12.15 4.23
N THR A 398 5.87 12.92 3.71
CA THR A 398 6.79 13.65 4.57
C THR A 398 6.03 14.62 5.47
N ASP A 399 6.56 14.97 6.63
CA ASP A 399 5.91 15.86 7.61
C ASP A 399 5.43 17.18 6.97
N ARG A 400 6.27 17.81 6.13
CA ARG A 400 5.91 19.04 5.40
C ARG A 400 4.66 18.86 4.52
N ARG A 401 4.55 17.74 3.80
CA ARG A 401 3.38 17.48 2.93
C ARG A 401 2.15 17.13 3.75
N ALA A 402 2.33 16.37 4.84
CA ALA A 402 1.25 16.03 5.76
C ALA A 402 0.64 17.29 6.38
N ARG A 403 1.46 18.21 6.92
CA ARG A 403 0.99 19.51 7.45
C ARG A 403 0.20 20.33 6.43
N LEU A 404 0.72 20.42 5.20
CA LEU A 404 0.03 21.15 4.14
C LEU A 404 -1.31 20.51 3.80
N LEU A 405 -1.38 19.18 3.71
CA LEU A 405 -2.62 18.46 3.42
C LEU A 405 -3.65 18.65 4.56
N VAL A 406 -3.22 18.51 5.81
CA VAL A 406 -4.08 18.74 6.99
C VAL A 406 -4.66 20.16 6.97
N ALA A 407 -3.85 21.19 6.67
CA ALA A 407 -4.32 22.56 6.57
C ALA A 407 -5.37 22.72 5.47
N ARG A 408 -5.17 22.12 4.28
CA ARG A 408 -6.13 22.17 3.18
C ARG A 408 -7.44 21.47 3.49
N LEU A 409 -7.38 20.32 4.17
CA LEU A 409 -8.58 19.61 4.60
C LEU A 409 -9.34 20.38 5.68
N TYR A 410 -8.60 21.02 6.60
CA TYR A 410 -9.20 21.86 7.62
C TYR A 410 -9.90 23.10 7.04
N GLU A 411 -9.31 23.74 6.01
CA GLU A 411 -9.96 24.86 5.28
C GLU A 411 -11.32 24.43 4.71
N ALA A 412 -11.45 23.20 4.20
CA ALA A 412 -12.65 22.65 3.58
C ALA A 412 -13.76 22.26 4.58
N LEU A 413 -13.51 22.32 5.88
CA LEU A 413 -14.54 22.06 6.90
C LEU A 413 -15.54 23.22 7.00
N ALA A 414 -16.79 22.87 7.25
CA ALA A 414 -17.83 23.80 7.73
C ALA A 414 -17.54 24.26 9.18
N PRO A 415 -18.12 25.35 9.65
CA PRO A 415 -18.10 25.72 11.06
C PRO A 415 -18.61 24.57 11.96
N GLY A 416 -17.90 24.28 13.04
CA GLY A 416 -18.14 23.13 13.92
C GLY A 416 -17.83 21.77 13.30
N GLY A 417 -17.22 21.71 12.10
CA GLY A 417 -16.87 20.48 11.40
C GLY A 417 -15.68 19.75 12.05
N LEU A 418 -15.57 18.44 11.81
CA LEU A 418 -14.56 17.56 12.37
C LEU A 418 -13.64 17.02 11.28
N LEU A 419 -12.32 17.20 11.44
CA LEU A 419 -11.29 16.53 10.64
C LEU A 419 -10.71 15.35 11.43
N ILE A 420 -10.59 14.19 10.78
CA ILE A 420 -9.96 12.99 11.34
C ILE A 420 -8.81 12.56 10.45
N ILE A 421 -7.61 12.51 11.00
CA ILE A 421 -6.39 12.10 10.31
C ILE A 421 -5.80 10.87 11.00
N GLY A 422 -5.61 9.80 10.24
CA GLY A 422 -4.94 8.59 10.73
C GLY A 422 -3.48 8.54 10.30
N ASN A 423 -2.64 8.02 11.19
CA ASN A 423 -1.25 7.66 10.89
C ASN A 423 -0.81 6.44 11.70
N MET A 424 0.10 5.65 11.12
CA MET A 424 0.71 4.53 11.83
C MET A 424 1.45 5.05 13.05
N ASN A 425 1.16 4.41 14.20
CA ASN A 425 1.68 4.80 15.51
C ASN A 425 3.01 4.08 15.79
N GLU A 426 3.95 4.80 16.42
CA GLU A 426 5.22 4.21 16.85
C GLU A 426 5.03 3.52 18.20
N THR A 427 4.96 2.19 18.20
CA THR A 427 4.79 1.32 19.37
C THR A 427 5.71 0.12 19.30
N ALA A 428 5.79 -0.66 20.36
CA ALA A 428 6.52 -1.91 20.38
C ALA A 428 6.02 -2.89 19.30
N LEU A 429 4.69 -2.94 19.07
CA LEU A 429 4.03 -3.74 18.02
C LEU A 429 3.74 -2.94 16.74
N SER A 430 4.48 -1.85 16.48
CA SER A 430 4.37 -1.17 15.18
C SER A 430 4.61 -2.17 14.03
N ASN A 431 4.04 -1.89 12.87
CA ASN A 431 4.16 -2.78 11.71
C ASN A 431 5.53 -2.68 11.00
N LEU A 432 6.55 -2.11 11.66
CA LEU A 432 7.83 -1.76 11.06
C LEU A 432 8.52 -2.97 10.40
N TRP A 433 8.85 -4.00 11.19
CA TRP A 433 9.52 -5.17 10.64
C TRP A 433 8.68 -5.93 9.60
N PRO A 434 7.41 -6.28 9.86
CA PRO A 434 6.63 -7.04 8.89
C PRO A 434 6.41 -6.28 7.57
N MET A 435 6.10 -4.99 7.65
CA MET A 435 5.76 -4.23 6.45
C MET A 435 7.00 -3.77 5.70
N GLU A 436 7.97 -3.16 6.37
CA GLU A 436 9.13 -2.60 5.69
C GLU A 436 10.12 -3.66 5.23
N PHE A 437 10.44 -4.65 6.08
CA PHE A 437 11.48 -5.61 5.78
C PHE A 437 10.97 -6.84 5.03
N ILE A 438 9.75 -7.34 5.34
CA ILE A 438 9.19 -8.52 4.67
C ILE A 438 8.43 -8.13 3.39
N ALA A 439 7.51 -7.14 3.49
CA ALA A 439 6.64 -6.76 2.39
C ALA A 439 7.18 -5.60 1.52
N ASP A 440 8.39 -5.09 1.81
CA ASP A 440 8.96 -3.89 1.16
C ASP A 440 7.95 -2.72 1.13
N TRP A 441 7.30 -2.47 2.25
CA TRP A 441 6.26 -1.46 2.42
C TRP A 441 6.67 -0.44 3.48
N THR A 442 7.34 0.62 3.05
CA THR A 442 7.84 1.68 3.93
C THR A 442 6.74 2.67 4.28
N LEU A 443 6.60 2.97 5.56
CA LEU A 443 5.65 3.93 6.13
C LEU A 443 6.37 4.91 7.06
N GLU A 444 5.79 6.10 7.21
CA GLU A 444 6.20 7.11 8.19
C GLU A 444 5.42 6.90 9.49
N TYR A 445 6.10 6.43 10.53
CA TYR A 445 5.51 6.26 11.86
C TYR A 445 5.59 7.58 12.62
N ARG A 446 4.54 7.92 13.36
CA ARG A 446 4.47 9.19 14.11
C ARG A 446 3.90 8.99 15.50
N ASN A 447 4.48 9.71 16.45
CA ASN A 447 4.02 9.75 17.84
C ASN A 447 2.92 10.83 18.04
N ASP A 448 2.40 10.91 19.26
CA ASP A 448 1.35 11.84 19.64
C ASP A 448 1.74 13.32 19.40
N GLY A 449 2.93 13.71 19.82
CA GLY A 449 3.40 15.09 19.69
C GLY A 449 3.57 15.54 18.26
N GLU A 450 4.10 14.67 17.38
CA GLU A 450 4.28 14.94 15.96
C GLU A 450 2.92 15.13 15.25
N MET A 451 1.93 14.31 15.57
CA MET A 451 0.60 14.46 14.97
C MET A 451 -0.14 15.69 15.50
N ARG A 452 -0.07 15.97 16.80
CA ARG A 452 -0.68 17.20 17.40
C ARG A 452 -0.10 18.48 16.80
N ALA A 453 1.19 18.48 16.49
CA ALA A 453 1.85 19.61 15.84
C ALA A 453 1.28 19.95 14.45
N TRP A 454 0.54 19.07 13.81
CA TRP A 454 -0.18 19.37 12.56
C TRP A 454 -1.43 20.24 12.76
N ALA A 455 -2.00 20.25 13.97
CA ALA A 455 -3.14 21.09 14.32
C ALA A 455 -2.74 22.47 14.84
N GLU A 456 -1.48 22.65 15.22
CA GLU A 456 -0.98 23.93 15.72
C GLU A 456 -1.07 25.03 14.65
N GLY A 457 -1.57 26.19 15.05
CA GLY A 457 -1.70 27.34 14.16
C GLY A 457 -2.91 27.32 13.20
N LEU A 458 -3.73 26.26 13.19
CA LEU A 458 -4.94 26.21 12.36
C LEU A 458 -6.12 27.03 12.91
N GLY A 459 -6.05 27.52 14.15
CA GLY A 459 -7.17 28.19 14.82
C GLY A 459 -8.30 27.23 15.17
N ALA A 460 -7.96 25.97 15.48
CA ALA A 460 -8.93 24.95 15.87
C ALA A 460 -9.57 25.28 17.23
N GLN A 461 -10.87 24.95 17.38
CA GLN A 461 -11.58 25.04 18.67
C GLN A 461 -10.95 24.10 19.69
N GLU A 462 -10.72 22.86 19.25
CA GLU A 462 -10.06 21.81 20.02
C GLU A 462 -9.39 20.80 19.08
N TYR A 463 -8.37 20.12 19.57
CA TYR A 463 -7.77 18.96 18.90
C TYR A 463 -7.23 17.97 19.93
N TRP A 464 -7.38 16.68 19.61
CA TRP A 464 -6.95 15.58 20.46
C TRP A 464 -6.57 14.37 19.61
N THR A 465 -5.96 13.38 20.23
CA THR A 465 -5.63 12.12 19.58
C THR A 465 -6.24 10.95 20.36
N GLU A 466 -6.60 9.90 19.63
CA GLU A 466 -7.02 8.60 20.14
C GLU A 466 -6.24 7.53 19.38
N THR A 467 -6.01 6.37 19.98
CA THR A 467 -5.54 5.18 19.27
C THR A 467 -6.70 4.20 19.06
N GLU A 468 -6.65 3.44 17.98
CA GLU A 468 -7.58 2.34 17.79
C GLU A 468 -7.21 1.15 18.72
N LYS A 469 -8.05 0.12 18.75
CA LYS A 469 -7.97 -1.02 19.70
C LYS A 469 -6.60 -1.70 19.77
N THR A 470 -5.84 -1.73 18.68
CA THR A 470 -4.53 -2.41 18.63
C THR A 470 -3.36 -1.49 18.97
N ASP A 471 -3.61 -0.20 19.20
CA ASP A 471 -2.63 0.86 19.46
C ASP A 471 -1.61 1.08 18.31
N ARG A 472 -1.86 0.54 17.12
CA ARG A 472 -0.97 0.62 15.96
C ARG A 472 -1.30 1.75 15.00
N VAL A 473 -2.50 2.32 15.09
CA VAL A 473 -2.89 3.53 14.37
C VAL A 473 -3.35 4.59 15.36
N ARG A 474 -2.80 5.79 15.23
CA ARG A 474 -3.22 6.97 15.96
C ARG A 474 -4.10 7.83 15.07
N LEU A 475 -5.20 8.34 15.62
CA LEU A 475 -6.14 9.23 14.98
C LEU A 475 -6.05 10.60 15.62
N LEU A 476 -5.79 11.63 14.84
CA LEU A 476 -5.84 13.04 15.23
C LEU A 476 -7.22 13.59 14.84
N PHE A 477 -7.90 14.16 15.81
CA PHE A 477 -9.18 14.83 15.65
C PHE A 477 -8.98 16.34 15.77
N ILE A 478 -9.52 17.12 14.82
CA ILE A 478 -9.42 18.57 14.83
C ILE A 478 -10.80 19.15 14.57
N ARG A 479 -11.33 19.95 15.51
CA ARG A 479 -12.64 20.57 15.39
C ARG A 479 -12.49 22.04 15.00
N LYS A 480 -13.19 22.45 13.97
CA LYS A 480 -13.26 23.86 13.54
C LYS A 480 -14.23 24.63 14.44
N PRO A 481 -13.96 25.91 14.78
CA PRO A 481 -14.90 26.77 15.51
C PRO A 481 -16.20 27.00 14.76
#